data_941e253c83fc74b3eb192c4d81e2e050
#
_entry.id   941e253c83fc74b3eb192c4d81e2e050
#
_cell.length_a   1.000
_cell.length_b   1.000
_cell.length_c   1.000
_cell.angle_alpha   90.00
_cell.angle_beta   90.00
_cell.angle_gamma   90.00
#
_symmetry.space_group_name_H-M   'P 1'
#
loop_
_entity.id
_entity.type
_entity.pdbx_description
1 polymer ?
#
loop_
_entity_poly.entity_id
_entity_poly.type
_entity_poly.pdbx_seq_one_letter_code
_entity_poly.pdbx_strand_id
1 'polypeptide(L)'
;MAENKFLDKINSPADVKKLSVPQLEQLAKEIRQLLISVISHTGGHLAPNLGVVELTLALHKVFNTPEDKIIFDVGHQAYIHKIITGRREQFPTLRQYGGLSGFPKRSESEHDAFGTGHSSTSISAALGMACARDLQGEDYNVVAVIGDGSMTGGMAFEALNNAGMLHKNMIVVLNDNEMSISKNVGAMSEYLYQLRTGETYNKIKNDIEGWLKNMEFGSDVLKAIRRLKGSVKYLMVLTSIFEELGFTYLGPVDGHDLESLLDVMQAAKKIDGPVMVHVLTKKGKGYKPAEESPNKFHGTGPFDIATGKKITNPNAPVSYTEVFGKTLTKLADTDDKIVGITAAMPDGTGLNIFAEAHKDHFFDVGIAEQHAVTAAAGMAAAGMKPVAAIYSTFMQRAYDSIMHDICMQKLHVTLCLDRAGLVGDDGYTHHGVFDYAYLRSIPNMTIMAPKDENELQHMLKTALDFDGPVSVRYPRGSGVGVALDTQWQDLPIGKAEVLRTGKDVCFWAIGSMVQTALDAAELLEAQGISAGVVNMRFAKPLDVELLREHAQSYGKIITLEEGVLAGGVGSAILEELNENKLLEQCDVRCFGIPDEFVMHGDKKLLFRDLGLDTPTIAAKAAAFVKGEEE
;
A
#
# COMPACT_ATOMS: atom_id res chain seq x y z
N MET A 1 31.24 -12.96 -10.93
CA MET A 1 30.69 -12.61 -9.62
C MET A 1 31.76 -12.83 -8.59
N ALA A 2 32.00 -11.90 -7.66
CA ALA A 2 32.92 -12.15 -6.55
C ALA A 2 32.33 -13.30 -5.72
N GLU A 3 33.19 -14.20 -5.26
CA GLU A 3 32.80 -15.35 -4.46
C GLU A 3 32.18 -14.87 -3.14
N ASN A 4 30.89 -15.19 -2.88
CA ASN A 4 30.23 -14.86 -1.64
C ASN A 4 30.87 -15.64 -0.49
N LYS A 5 31.56 -14.93 0.39
CA LYS A 5 32.37 -15.54 1.43
C LYS A 5 31.53 -16.10 2.59
N PHE A 6 30.44 -15.42 2.91
CA PHE A 6 29.55 -15.75 4.04
C PHE A 6 28.11 -16.04 3.62
N LEU A 7 27.55 -15.28 2.69
CA LEU A 7 26.13 -15.37 2.30
C LEU A 7 25.73 -16.79 1.87
N ASP A 8 26.60 -17.50 1.14
CA ASP A 8 26.32 -18.87 0.67
C ASP A 8 26.24 -19.90 1.81
N LYS A 9 26.71 -19.54 3.01
CA LYS A 9 26.67 -20.38 4.21
C LYS A 9 25.49 -20.08 5.12
N ILE A 10 24.71 -19.06 4.79
CA ILE A 10 23.53 -18.67 5.59
C ILE A 10 22.31 -19.37 5.03
N ASN A 11 21.79 -20.34 5.76
CA ASN A 11 20.57 -21.08 5.45
C ASN A 11 19.47 -20.88 6.50
N SER A 12 19.84 -20.34 7.67
CA SER A 12 18.91 -20.08 8.77
C SER A 12 19.42 -18.93 9.64
N PRO A 13 18.56 -18.32 10.49
CA PRO A 13 19.00 -17.34 11.49
C PRO A 13 20.08 -17.87 12.44
N ALA A 14 20.10 -19.16 12.70
CA ALA A 14 21.11 -19.79 13.56
C ALA A 14 22.54 -19.64 12.98
N ASP A 15 22.68 -19.53 11.67
CA ASP A 15 23.98 -19.33 11.03
C ASP A 15 24.47 -17.89 11.23
N VAL A 16 23.56 -16.90 11.19
CA VAL A 16 23.86 -15.49 11.51
C VAL A 16 24.39 -15.36 12.92
N LYS A 17 23.85 -16.14 13.88
CA LYS A 17 24.27 -16.11 15.29
C LYS A 17 25.71 -16.56 15.53
N LYS A 18 26.29 -17.37 14.64
CA LYS A 18 27.68 -17.85 14.73
C LYS A 18 28.72 -16.83 14.27
N LEU A 19 28.32 -15.79 13.53
CA LEU A 19 29.23 -14.83 12.93
C LEU A 19 29.69 -13.78 13.94
N SER A 20 30.97 -13.40 13.87
CA SER A 20 31.52 -12.23 14.57
C SER A 20 31.08 -10.93 13.89
N VAL A 21 31.23 -9.78 14.56
CA VAL A 21 30.86 -8.47 13.99
C VAL A 21 31.55 -8.20 12.65
N PRO A 22 32.87 -8.37 12.47
CA PRO A 22 33.51 -8.19 11.17
C PRO A 22 32.98 -9.12 10.07
N GLN A 23 32.53 -10.33 10.45
CA GLN A 23 31.92 -11.26 9.50
C GLN A 23 30.49 -10.83 9.12
N LEU A 24 29.70 -10.26 10.05
CA LEU A 24 28.39 -9.67 9.79
C LEU A 24 28.49 -8.44 8.88
N GLU A 25 29.51 -7.58 9.06
CA GLU A 25 29.78 -6.46 8.16
C GLU A 25 30.09 -6.91 6.73
N GLN A 26 30.84 -8.00 6.57
CA GLN A 26 31.09 -8.57 5.25
C GLN A 26 29.82 -9.19 4.67
N LEU A 27 29.04 -9.92 5.46
CA LEU A 27 27.74 -10.45 5.06
C LEU A 27 26.78 -9.34 4.62
N ALA A 28 26.75 -8.20 5.31
CA ALA A 28 25.95 -7.04 4.94
C ALA A 28 26.29 -6.52 3.53
N LYS A 29 27.57 -6.49 3.16
CA LYS A 29 28.00 -6.10 1.80
C LYS A 29 27.53 -7.11 0.75
N GLU A 30 27.63 -8.41 1.03
CA GLU A 30 27.20 -9.48 0.12
C GLU A 30 25.68 -9.46 -0.08
N ILE A 31 24.89 -9.25 0.99
CA ILE A 31 23.44 -9.09 0.91
C ILE A 31 23.05 -7.88 0.05
N ARG A 32 23.71 -6.72 0.20
CA ARG A 32 23.47 -5.55 -0.64
C ARG A 32 23.70 -5.81 -2.12
N GLN A 33 24.77 -6.55 -2.44
CA GLN A 33 25.07 -6.94 -3.84
C GLN A 33 23.96 -7.85 -4.39
N LEU A 34 23.49 -8.83 -3.61
CA LEU A 34 22.37 -9.68 -4.01
C LEU A 34 21.09 -8.88 -4.22
N LEU A 35 20.74 -7.98 -3.29
CA LEU A 35 19.56 -7.10 -3.41
C LEU A 35 19.59 -6.28 -4.69
N ILE A 36 20.71 -5.60 -4.98
CA ILE A 36 20.87 -4.79 -6.19
C ILE A 36 20.74 -5.65 -7.44
N SER A 37 21.43 -6.79 -7.46
CA SER A 37 21.41 -7.71 -8.60
C SER A 37 20.02 -8.24 -8.91
N VAL A 38 19.29 -8.77 -7.91
CA VAL A 38 17.97 -9.35 -8.12
C VAL A 38 16.94 -8.28 -8.45
N ILE A 39 16.87 -7.19 -7.66
CA ILE A 39 15.84 -6.16 -7.83
C ILE A 39 16.05 -5.38 -9.14
N SER A 40 17.27 -5.32 -9.68
CA SER A 40 17.49 -4.72 -11.01
C SER A 40 16.73 -5.44 -12.14
N HIS A 41 16.40 -6.72 -11.95
CA HIS A 41 15.66 -7.56 -12.92
C HIS A 41 14.19 -7.72 -12.56
N THR A 42 13.89 -8.00 -11.27
CA THR A 42 12.52 -8.27 -10.81
C THR A 42 11.71 -7.01 -10.48
N GLY A 43 12.40 -5.88 -10.28
CA GLY A 43 11.80 -4.75 -9.58
C GLY A 43 11.62 -5.04 -8.08
N GLY A 44 11.17 -4.05 -7.32
CA GLY A 44 10.89 -4.20 -5.89
C GLY A 44 11.31 -3.00 -5.05
N HIS A 45 11.34 -3.19 -3.73
CA HIS A 45 11.63 -2.14 -2.75
C HIS A 45 13.13 -2.10 -2.43
N LEU A 46 13.95 -1.48 -3.32
CA LEU A 46 15.41 -1.52 -3.16
C LEU A 46 15.90 -0.61 -2.03
N ALA A 47 15.60 0.69 -2.09
CA ALA A 47 16.16 1.67 -1.16
C ALA A 47 15.80 1.40 0.31
N PRO A 48 14.57 1.01 0.66
CA PRO A 48 14.21 0.64 2.05
C PRO A 48 15.04 -0.55 2.56
N ASN A 49 15.22 -1.59 1.74
CA ASN A 49 15.99 -2.77 2.13
C ASN A 49 17.47 -2.48 2.29
N LEU A 50 18.09 -1.71 1.39
CA LEU A 50 19.49 -1.32 1.52
C LEU A 50 19.76 -0.55 2.83
N GLY A 51 18.77 0.19 3.33
CA GLY A 51 18.88 0.96 4.56
C GLY A 51 18.84 0.14 5.85
N VAL A 52 18.30 -1.07 5.84
CA VAL A 52 18.06 -1.86 7.07
C VAL A 52 18.83 -3.17 7.13
N VAL A 53 19.91 -3.32 6.37
CA VAL A 53 20.66 -4.57 6.33
C VAL A 53 21.28 -4.88 7.68
N GLU A 54 22.04 -3.96 8.27
CA GLU A 54 22.66 -4.12 9.58
C GLU A 54 21.60 -4.29 10.68
N LEU A 55 20.55 -3.49 10.66
CA LEU A 55 19.44 -3.58 11.61
C LEU A 55 18.81 -4.99 11.59
N THR A 56 18.50 -5.53 10.40
CA THR A 56 17.91 -6.87 10.29
C THR A 56 18.86 -7.97 10.75
N LEU A 57 20.16 -7.84 10.44
CA LEU A 57 21.19 -8.78 10.93
C LEU A 57 21.31 -8.73 12.46
N ALA A 58 21.28 -7.54 13.06
CA ALA A 58 21.32 -7.38 14.52
C ALA A 58 20.08 -8.00 15.18
N LEU A 59 18.89 -7.79 14.62
CA LEU A 59 17.65 -8.40 15.11
C LEU A 59 17.79 -9.94 15.14
N HIS A 60 18.21 -10.57 14.05
CA HIS A 60 18.36 -12.02 13.99
C HIS A 60 19.58 -12.56 14.74
N LYS A 61 20.55 -11.72 15.06
CA LYS A 61 21.67 -12.08 15.97
C LYS A 61 21.20 -12.13 17.43
N VAL A 62 20.27 -11.26 17.84
CA VAL A 62 19.80 -11.14 19.23
C VAL A 62 18.56 -12.00 19.50
N PHE A 63 17.57 -11.97 18.62
CA PHE A 63 16.30 -12.68 18.80
C PHE A 63 16.28 -14.05 18.11
N ASN A 64 15.48 -14.97 18.64
CA ASN A 64 15.39 -16.37 18.20
C ASN A 64 14.11 -16.62 17.40
N THR A 65 14.04 -16.21 16.14
CA THR A 65 12.90 -16.57 15.30
C THR A 65 12.97 -18.05 14.85
N PRO A 66 11.83 -18.77 14.77
CA PRO A 66 10.43 -18.31 14.84
C PRO A 66 9.86 -18.19 16.25
N GLU A 67 10.59 -18.57 17.31
CA GLU A 67 10.13 -18.50 18.70
C GLU A 67 9.84 -17.05 19.11
N ASP A 68 10.85 -16.18 19.05
CA ASP A 68 10.66 -14.73 19.15
C ASP A 68 9.94 -14.19 17.90
N LYS A 69 9.03 -13.23 18.11
CA LYS A 69 8.19 -12.68 17.03
C LYS A 69 8.73 -11.34 16.57
N ILE A 70 9.13 -11.25 15.30
CA ILE A 70 9.54 -9.98 14.67
C ILE A 70 8.48 -9.62 13.62
N ILE A 71 7.89 -8.43 13.75
CA ILE A 71 6.84 -7.92 12.87
C ILE A 71 7.37 -6.68 12.16
N PHE A 72 7.46 -6.73 10.85
CA PHE A 72 7.88 -5.60 10.03
C PHE A 72 6.65 -4.80 9.59
N ASP A 73 6.57 -3.53 10.00
CA ASP A 73 5.51 -2.62 9.55
C ASP A 73 5.58 -2.40 8.04
N VAL A 74 4.45 -2.43 7.33
CA VAL A 74 4.39 -2.54 5.87
C VAL A 74 5.04 -3.84 5.36
N GLY A 75 6.27 -4.11 5.78
CA GLY A 75 7.04 -5.29 5.39
C GLY A 75 7.79 -5.18 4.06
N HIS A 76 7.76 -4.01 3.41
CA HIS A 76 8.51 -3.74 2.17
C HIS A 76 10.03 -3.75 2.37
N GLN A 77 10.53 -3.62 3.60
CA GLN A 77 11.93 -3.68 4.01
C GLN A 77 12.36 -5.06 4.54
N ALA A 78 11.56 -6.11 4.36
CA ALA A 78 11.80 -7.44 4.93
C ALA A 78 12.56 -8.40 4.01
N TYR A 79 13.22 -7.93 2.95
CA TYR A 79 13.92 -8.82 2.01
C TYR A 79 15.13 -9.50 2.64
N ILE A 80 15.85 -8.79 3.51
CA ILE A 80 16.98 -9.36 4.26
C ILE A 80 16.48 -10.47 5.19
N HIS A 81 15.35 -10.24 5.86
CA HIS A 81 14.71 -11.26 6.68
C HIS A 81 14.38 -12.52 5.85
N LYS A 82 13.81 -12.38 4.65
CA LYS A 82 13.55 -13.52 3.75
C LYS A 82 14.85 -14.26 3.39
N ILE A 83 15.90 -13.53 3.02
CA ILE A 83 17.20 -14.10 2.62
C ILE A 83 17.79 -14.96 3.74
N ILE A 84 17.84 -14.46 4.99
CA ILE A 84 18.48 -15.13 6.12
C ILE A 84 17.61 -16.18 6.81
N THR A 85 16.32 -16.23 6.48
CA THR A 85 15.37 -17.25 6.98
C THR A 85 15.13 -18.40 5.98
N GLY A 86 16.12 -18.74 5.15
CA GLY A 86 16.12 -19.91 4.29
C GLY A 86 15.56 -19.72 2.88
N ARG A 87 15.14 -18.49 2.50
CA ARG A 87 14.56 -18.21 1.17
C ARG A 87 15.53 -17.59 0.17
N ARG A 88 16.82 -17.62 0.45
CA ARG A 88 17.87 -17.04 -0.41
C ARG A 88 17.85 -17.60 -1.84
N GLU A 89 17.73 -18.90 -2.00
CA GLU A 89 17.75 -19.55 -3.32
C GLU A 89 16.51 -19.20 -4.15
N GLN A 90 15.38 -18.96 -3.48
CA GLN A 90 14.15 -18.52 -4.12
C GLN A 90 14.11 -17.00 -4.36
N PHE A 91 15.05 -16.23 -3.78
CA PHE A 91 15.03 -14.77 -3.84
C PHE A 91 15.03 -14.20 -5.28
N PRO A 92 15.64 -14.83 -6.30
CA PRO A 92 15.51 -14.40 -7.69
C PRO A 92 14.08 -14.44 -8.25
N THR A 93 13.14 -15.12 -7.58
CA THR A 93 11.70 -15.17 -7.96
C THR A 93 10.85 -14.11 -7.25
N LEU A 94 11.49 -13.18 -6.54
CA LEU A 94 10.82 -12.14 -5.77
C LEU A 94 9.80 -11.38 -6.62
N ARG A 95 8.53 -11.31 -6.17
CA ARG A 95 7.41 -10.63 -6.81
C ARG A 95 7.03 -11.18 -8.20
N GLN A 96 7.61 -12.31 -8.59
CA GLN A 96 7.25 -13.01 -9.83
C GLN A 96 6.07 -13.95 -9.58
N TYR A 97 5.30 -14.21 -10.62
CA TYR A 97 4.18 -15.16 -10.56
C TYR A 97 4.64 -16.54 -10.05
N GLY A 98 3.97 -17.05 -9.01
CA GLY A 98 4.36 -18.30 -8.33
C GLY A 98 5.65 -18.25 -7.52
N GLY A 99 6.30 -17.09 -7.42
CA GLY A 99 7.54 -16.87 -6.66
C GLY A 99 7.32 -16.29 -5.27
N LEU A 100 8.38 -15.73 -4.68
CA LEU A 100 8.35 -15.11 -3.36
C LEU A 100 7.54 -13.81 -3.37
N SER A 101 6.70 -13.64 -2.34
CA SER A 101 5.98 -12.40 -2.06
C SER A 101 6.93 -11.24 -1.75
N GLY A 102 6.57 -10.03 -2.17
CA GLY A 102 7.27 -8.79 -1.81
C GLY A 102 7.10 -8.37 -0.35
N PHE A 103 6.26 -9.06 0.42
CA PHE A 103 5.93 -8.76 1.82
C PHE A 103 6.00 -10.04 2.67
N PRO A 104 6.15 -9.94 4.01
CA PRO A 104 6.03 -11.08 4.91
C PRO A 104 4.69 -11.78 4.77
N LYS A 105 4.72 -13.12 4.72
CA LYS A 105 3.53 -13.95 4.52
C LYS A 105 3.63 -15.22 5.36
N ARG A 106 2.73 -15.41 6.32
CA ARG A 106 2.74 -16.55 7.25
C ARG A 106 2.72 -17.92 6.57
N SER A 107 2.08 -18.03 5.40
CA SER A 107 2.08 -19.28 4.61
C SER A 107 3.37 -19.52 3.83
N GLU A 108 4.30 -18.56 3.79
CA GLU A 108 5.56 -18.66 3.08
C GLU A 108 6.71 -19.11 4.00
N SER A 109 6.65 -18.73 5.29
CA SER A 109 7.66 -19.11 6.27
C SER A 109 7.12 -19.00 7.70
N GLU A 110 7.54 -19.92 8.59
CA GLU A 110 7.28 -19.86 10.03
C GLU A 110 7.93 -18.65 10.72
N HIS A 111 8.98 -18.09 10.10
CA HIS A 111 9.64 -16.87 10.57
C HIS A 111 8.82 -15.61 10.30
N ASP A 112 7.84 -15.63 9.40
CA ASP A 112 6.95 -14.51 9.12
C ASP A 112 5.83 -14.51 10.17
N ALA A 113 6.09 -13.95 11.36
CA ALA A 113 5.17 -13.98 12.50
C ALA A 113 3.79 -13.35 12.18
N PHE A 114 3.75 -12.36 11.31
CA PHE A 114 2.54 -11.66 10.89
C PHE A 114 2.62 -11.24 9.43
N GLY A 115 1.53 -11.42 8.66
CA GLY A 115 1.42 -10.94 7.29
C GLY A 115 1.23 -9.43 7.27
N THR A 116 2.02 -8.71 6.48
CA THR A 116 1.96 -7.24 6.39
C THR A 116 1.87 -6.78 4.93
N GLY A 117 1.65 -5.50 4.72
CA GLY A 117 1.49 -4.85 3.41
C GLY A 117 1.05 -3.40 3.57
N HIS A 118 0.10 -3.16 4.48
CA HIS A 118 -0.33 -1.82 4.88
C HIS A 118 0.44 -1.34 6.10
N SER A 119 0.64 -0.03 6.22
CA SER A 119 1.40 0.62 7.29
C SER A 119 0.69 0.64 8.64
N SER A 120 1.43 0.98 9.69
CA SER A 120 0.94 1.36 11.02
C SER A 120 0.26 0.25 11.83
N THR A 121 0.35 -1.03 11.39
CA THR A 121 -0.31 -2.17 12.04
C THR A 121 0.61 -2.94 13.00
N SER A 122 1.92 -2.79 12.87
CA SER A 122 2.91 -3.65 13.54
C SER A 122 2.87 -3.55 15.07
N ILE A 123 2.70 -2.35 15.62
CA ILE A 123 2.66 -2.14 17.08
C ILE A 123 1.42 -2.78 17.68
N SER A 124 0.24 -2.63 17.04
CA SER A 124 -1.00 -3.28 17.48
C SER A 124 -0.88 -4.81 17.44
N ALA A 125 -0.33 -5.36 16.35
CA ALA A 125 -0.13 -6.80 16.21
C ALA A 125 0.87 -7.32 17.27
N ALA A 126 1.97 -6.60 17.51
CA ALA A 126 2.96 -6.94 18.52
C ALA A 126 2.37 -6.89 19.94
N LEU A 127 1.58 -5.86 20.26
CA LEU A 127 0.89 -5.76 21.54
C LEU A 127 -0.08 -6.93 21.77
N GLY A 128 -0.86 -7.28 20.72
CA GLY A 128 -1.74 -8.45 20.76
C GLY A 128 -0.98 -9.75 21.03
N MET A 129 0.17 -9.96 20.38
CA MET A 129 1.03 -11.13 20.62
C MET A 129 1.63 -11.13 22.02
N ALA A 130 2.07 -9.98 22.56
CA ALA A 130 2.58 -9.87 23.92
C ALA A 130 1.50 -10.18 24.96
N CYS A 131 0.28 -9.71 24.74
CA CYS A 131 -0.86 -10.07 25.60
C CYS A 131 -1.17 -11.56 25.55
N ALA A 132 -1.19 -12.15 24.35
CA ALA A 132 -1.45 -13.59 24.16
C ALA A 132 -0.36 -14.45 24.84
N ARG A 133 0.92 -14.11 24.67
CA ARG A 133 2.06 -14.73 25.35
C ARG A 133 1.85 -14.79 26.85
N ASP A 134 1.53 -13.63 27.47
CA ASP A 134 1.35 -13.54 28.93
C ASP A 134 0.17 -14.39 29.41
N LEU A 135 -0.94 -14.40 28.66
CA LEU A 135 -2.12 -15.22 28.99
C LEU A 135 -1.86 -16.72 28.86
N GLN A 136 -0.96 -17.11 27.95
CA GLN A 136 -0.55 -18.51 27.73
C GLN A 136 0.56 -18.95 28.70
N GLY A 137 1.16 -18.01 29.45
CA GLY A 137 2.29 -18.29 30.33
C GLY A 137 3.57 -18.63 29.57
N GLU A 138 3.70 -18.14 28.34
CA GLU A 138 4.88 -18.29 27.49
C GLU A 138 5.89 -17.15 27.72
N ASP A 139 7.13 -17.38 27.33
CA ASP A 139 8.24 -16.41 27.53
C ASP A 139 9.04 -16.24 26.21
N TYR A 140 8.46 -15.54 25.25
CA TYR A 140 9.15 -15.15 24.02
C TYR A 140 9.12 -13.63 23.83
N ASN A 141 10.10 -13.11 23.10
CA ASN A 141 10.16 -11.68 22.82
C ASN A 141 9.24 -11.32 21.64
N VAL A 142 8.67 -10.12 21.71
CA VAL A 142 7.87 -9.55 20.61
C VAL A 142 8.46 -8.22 20.20
N VAL A 143 8.81 -8.10 18.92
CA VAL A 143 9.49 -6.94 18.34
C VAL A 143 8.68 -6.42 17.16
N ALA A 144 8.25 -5.15 17.19
CA ALA A 144 7.71 -4.43 16.06
C ALA A 144 8.78 -3.54 15.45
N VAL A 145 9.01 -3.64 14.14
CA VAL A 145 9.92 -2.75 13.40
C VAL A 145 9.07 -1.82 12.56
N ILE A 146 9.04 -0.55 12.90
CA ILE A 146 8.20 0.47 12.27
C ILE A 146 9.02 1.62 11.72
N GLY A 147 8.69 2.11 10.52
CA GLY A 147 9.31 3.30 9.94
C GLY A 147 8.70 4.59 10.49
N ASP A 148 9.49 5.66 10.48
CA ASP A 148 9.09 7.02 10.85
C ASP A 148 7.87 7.53 10.06
N GLY A 149 7.76 7.21 8.77
CA GLY A 149 6.58 7.51 7.97
C GLY A 149 5.32 6.79 8.47
N SER A 150 5.43 5.51 8.85
CA SER A 150 4.30 4.74 9.38
C SER A 150 3.83 5.20 10.77
N MET A 151 4.70 5.91 11.50
CA MET A 151 4.35 6.56 12.77
C MET A 151 3.37 7.72 12.61
N THR A 152 3.15 8.24 11.40
CA THR A 152 2.15 9.29 11.15
C THR A 152 0.71 8.77 11.13
N GLY A 153 0.51 7.46 11.05
CA GLY A 153 -0.81 6.83 11.06
C GLY A 153 -1.45 6.80 12.45
N GLY A 154 -2.76 7.09 12.54
CA GLY A 154 -3.50 7.12 13.80
C GLY A 154 -3.41 5.82 14.60
N MET A 155 -3.52 4.66 13.94
CA MET A 155 -3.42 3.34 14.59
C MET A 155 -2.08 3.12 15.32
N ALA A 156 -0.97 3.68 14.82
CA ALA A 156 0.32 3.60 15.52
C ALA A 156 0.25 4.35 16.87
N PHE A 157 -0.37 5.54 16.91
CA PHE A 157 -0.57 6.29 18.15
C PHE A 157 -1.54 5.59 19.11
N GLU A 158 -2.63 5.03 18.61
CA GLU A 158 -3.58 4.24 19.41
C GLU A 158 -2.86 3.06 20.07
N ALA A 159 -2.03 2.35 19.31
CA ALA A 159 -1.26 1.22 19.80
C ALA A 159 -0.20 1.63 20.84
N LEU A 160 0.53 2.73 20.63
CA LEU A 160 1.50 3.26 21.60
C LEU A 160 0.81 3.66 22.91
N ASN A 161 -0.30 4.38 22.83
CA ASN A 161 -1.07 4.78 24.00
C ASN A 161 -1.54 3.57 24.82
N ASN A 162 -2.05 2.53 24.16
CA ASN A 162 -2.51 1.32 24.83
C ASN A 162 -1.35 0.47 25.37
N ALA A 163 -0.26 0.33 24.61
CA ALA A 163 0.93 -0.42 25.04
C ALA A 163 1.57 0.18 26.30
N GLY A 164 1.67 1.51 26.34
CA GLY A 164 2.19 2.22 27.52
C GLY A 164 1.35 1.99 28.77
N MET A 165 0.01 1.98 28.64
CA MET A 165 -0.90 1.70 29.76
C MET A 165 -0.81 0.24 30.23
N LEU A 166 -0.72 -0.71 29.30
CA LEU A 166 -0.71 -2.15 29.63
C LEU A 166 0.63 -2.65 30.16
N HIS A 167 1.72 -1.90 29.99
CA HIS A 167 3.08 -2.22 30.43
C HIS A 167 3.55 -3.65 30.06
N LYS A 168 3.15 -4.13 28.87
CA LYS A 168 3.59 -5.44 28.38
C LYS A 168 5.03 -5.39 27.91
N ASN A 169 5.79 -6.47 28.15
CA ASN A 169 7.16 -6.62 27.65
C ASN A 169 7.10 -6.77 26.12
N MET A 170 7.42 -5.70 25.42
CA MET A 170 7.53 -5.65 23.98
C MET A 170 8.54 -4.58 23.54
N ILE A 171 9.10 -4.75 22.37
CA ILE A 171 10.09 -3.82 21.82
C ILE A 171 9.53 -3.22 20.53
N VAL A 172 9.55 -1.91 20.44
CA VAL A 172 9.26 -1.17 19.20
C VAL A 172 10.58 -0.60 18.68
N VAL A 173 11.00 -1.01 17.51
CA VAL A 173 12.18 -0.48 16.82
C VAL A 173 11.71 0.57 15.82
N LEU A 174 11.92 1.83 16.15
CA LEU A 174 11.65 2.96 15.27
C LEU A 174 12.83 3.13 14.31
N ASN A 175 12.62 2.77 13.05
CA ASN A 175 13.57 2.97 11.96
C ASN A 175 13.38 4.35 11.34
N ASP A 176 14.16 5.33 11.77
CA ASP A 176 14.09 6.71 11.31
C ASP A 176 15.09 6.94 10.15
N ASN A 177 14.57 7.26 8.99
CA ASN A 177 15.36 7.61 7.80
C ASN A 177 14.86 8.88 7.11
N GLU A 178 14.03 9.70 7.78
CA GLU A 178 13.43 10.97 7.31
C GLU A 178 12.44 10.83 6.15
N MET A 179 12.11 9.60 5.74
CA MET A 179 11.38 9.39 4.50
C MET A 179 10.36 8.25 4.61
N SER A 180 9.15 8.54 4.16
CA SER A 180 8.20 7.52 3.71
C SER A 180 8.49 7.15 2.24
N ILE A 181 7.55 7.29 1.33
CA ILE A 181 7.79 7.28 -0.12
C ILE A 181 8.48 8.58 -0.53
N SER A 182 8.00 9.72 -0.04
CA SER A 182 8.59 11.06 -0.13
C SER A 182 9.18 11.49 1.21
N LYS A 183 9.66 12.72 1.31
CA LYS A 183 10.07 13.31 2.58
C LYS A 183 8.86 13.36 3.54
N ASN A 184 9.06 12.94 4.78
CA ASN A 184 7.98 12.92 5.76
C ASN A 184 7.44 14.32 6.05
N VAL A 185 6.14 14.39 6.32
CA VAL A 185 5.41 15.62 6.65
C VAL A 185 4.85 15.56 8.07
N GLY A 186 4.51 16.71 8.62
CA GLY A 186 3.83 16.83 9.91
C GLY A 186 4.76 17.00 11.12
N ALA A 187 4.16 17.36 12.26
CA ALA A 187 4.87 17.71 13.49
C ALA A 187 5.69 16.55 14.09
N MET A 188 5.26 15.29 13.88
CA MET A 188 6.02 14.13 14.32
C MET A 188 7.37 14.03 13.61
N SER A 189 7.41 14.29 12.30
CA SER A 189 8.67 14.30 11.54
C SER A 189 9.62 15.38 12.04
N GLU A 190 9.11 16.58 12.33
CA GLU A 190 9.89 17.67 12.91
C GLU A 190 10.39 17.32 14.31
N TYR A 191 9.55 16.70 15.11
CA TYR A 191 9.92 16.23 16.45
C TYR A 191 11.07 15.19 16.40
N LEU A 192 10.98 14.19 15.52
CA LEU A 192 12.04 13.19 15.33
C LEU A 192 13.34 13.85 14.83
N TYR A 193 13.23 14.84 13.93
CA TYR A 193 14.38 15.62 13.49
C TYR A 193 15.07 16.33 14.66
N GLN A 194 14.31 16.95 15.57
CA GLN A 194 14.87 17.62 16.76
C GLN A 194 15.55 16.63 17.73
N LEU A 195 14.97 15.43 17.93
CA LEU A 195 15.61 14.38 18.73
C LEU A 195 16.96 13.95 18.17
N ARG A 196 17.13 13.98 16.85
CA ARG A 196 18.34 13.56 16.15
C ARG A 196 19.42 14.62 16.12
N THR A 197 19.06 15.91 15.96
CA THR A 197 19.99 17.02 15.70
C THR A 197 20.30 17.89 16.91
N GLY A 198 19.54 17.78 18.01
CA GLY A 198 19.69 18.60 19.19
C GLY A 198 21.00 18.34 19.96
N GLU A 199 21.46 19.35 20.75
CA GLU A 199 22.58 19.16 21.70
C GLU A 199 22.38 17.97 22.63
N THR A 200 21.13 17.59 22.85
CA THR A 200 20.69 16.39 23.58
C THR A 200 21.21 15.11 22.92
N TYR A 201 21.31 15.03 21.59
CA TYR A 201 21.85 13.86 20.89
C TYR A 201 23.29 13.55 21.29
N ASN A 202 24.18 14.53 21.28
CA ASN A 202 25.59 14.34 21.64
C ASN A 202 25.75 13.97 23.12
N LYS A 203 24.88 14.48 23.99
CA LYS A 203 24.88 14.17 25.42
C LYS A 203 24.36 12.76 25.68
N ILE A 204 23.24 12.38 25.07
CA ILE A 204 22.64 11.03 25.18
C ILE A 204 23.59 9.98 24.56
N LYS A 205 24.22 10.27 23.42
CA LYS A 205 25.21 9.38 22.80
C LYS A 205 26.37 9.09 23.75
N ASN A 206 26.95 10.12 24.37
CA ASN A 206 28.04 9.99 25.33
C ASN A 206 27.60 9.27 26.60
N ASP A 207 26.38 9.52 27.09
CA ASP A 207 25.81 8.88 28.25
C ASP A 207 25.51 7.38 28.01
N ILE A 208 24.99 7.04 26.85
CA ILE A 208 24.73 5.63 26.44
C ILE A 208 26.04 4.89 26.22
N GLU A 209 27.03 5.46 25.55
CA GLU A 209 28.36 4.85 25.40
C GLU A 209 29.07 4.67 26.74
N GLY A 210 28.97 5.64 27.63
CA GLY A 210 29.50 5.55 29.01
C GLY A 210 28.77 4.50 29.85
N TRP A 211 27.48 4.36 29.65
CA TRP A 211 26.62 3.44 30.37
C TRP A 211 26.81 2.00 29.88
N LEU A 212 26.88 1.75 28.55
CA LEU A 212 27.17 0.45 27.96
C LEU A 212 28.57 -0.06 28.35
N LYS A 213 29.56 0.82 28.43
CA LYS A 213 30.94 0.46 28.88
C LYS A 213 31.03 0.07 30.34
N ASN A 214 30.07 0.49 31.18
CA ASN A 214 30.07 0.25 32.64
C ASN A 214 29.09 -0.86 33.06
N MET A 215 28.46 -1.60 32.11
CA MET A 215 27.55 -2.70 32.41
C MET A 215 28.29 -4.01 32.75
N GLU A 216 29.05 -3.99 33.86
CA GLU A 216 29.28 -5.20 34.65
C GLU A 216 28.31 -5.19 35.83
N PHE A 217 27.33 -6.11 35.79
CA PHE A 217 26.43 -6.52 36.87
C PHE A 217 25.19 -5.67 37.27
N GLY A 218 24.00 -6.30 37.03
CA GLY A 218 22.92 -6.50 38.03
C GLY A 218 22.02 -5.30 38.39
N SER A 219 20.74 -5.57 38.56
CA SER A 219 19.57 -4.91 39.22
C SER A 219 19.66 -3.47 39.81
N ASP A 220 20.84 -2.90 40.06
CA ASP A 220 21.04 -1.55 40.63
C ASP A 220 20.99 -0.42 39.59
N VAL A 221 20.99 -0.75 38.30
CA VAL A 221 20.98 0.21 37.21
C VAL A 221 19.63 0.93 37.11
N LEU A 222 18.52 0.21 37.28
CA LEU A 222 17.19 0.82 37.33
C LEU A 222 16.99 1.75 38.52
N LYS A 223 17.65 1.46 39.66
CA LYS A 223 17.66 2.33 40.84
C LYS A 223 18.52 3.58 40.63
N ALA A 224 19.62 3.47 39.89
CA ALA A 224 20.48 4.60 39.51
C ALA A 224 19.76 5.55 38.53
N ILE A 225 19.04 5.04 37.54
CA ILE A 225 18.21 5.84 36.63
C ILE A 225 17.10 6.57 37.38
N ARG A 226 16.40 5.90 38.30
CA ARG A 226 15.39 6.54 39.17
C ARG A 226 15.97 7.56 40.15
N ARG A 227 17.19 7.38 40.64
CA ARG A 227 17.88 8.35 41.52
C ARG A 227 18.38 9.57 40.76
N LEU A 228 18.86 9.41 39.51
CA LEU A 228 19.21 10.53 38.63
C LEU A 228 17.99 11.38 38.26
N LYS A 229 16.83 10.75 37.98
CA LYS A 229 15.56 11.48 37.78
C LYS A 229 15.12 12.33 38.98
N GLY A 230 15.50 11.94 40.21
CA GLY A 230 15.14 12.68 41.44
C GLY A 230 16.00 13.90 41.74
N SER A 231 17.21 14.01 41.19
CA SER A 231 18.19 15.05 41.55
C SER A 231 18.38 16.17 40.52
N VAL A 232 17.79 16.06 39.34
CA VAL A 232 17.93 17.06 38.25
C VAL A 232 16.57 17.64 37.88
N LYS A 233 15.93 18.29 38.82
CA LYS A 233 14.63 18.95 38.64
C LYS A 233 14.73 20.32 37.91
N TYR A 234 15.89 20.70 37.42
CA TYR A 234 16.14 22.04 36.84
C TYR A 234 16.96 22.09 35.52
N LEU A 235 17.13 20.98 34.84
CA LEU A 235 17.54 21.05 33.43
C LEU A 235 16.38 20.53 32.59
N MET A 236 15.84 21.36 31.72
CA MET A 236 14.85 20.97 30.69
C MET A 236 15.45 19.86 29.82
N VAL A 237 15.46 18.62 30.29
CA VAL A 237 15.57 17.46 29.43
C VAL A 237 14.18 17.29 28.88
N LEU A 238 14.02 17.54 27.57
CA LEU A 238 12.83 17.17 26.84
C LEU A 238 12.64 15.66 27.05
N THR A 239 11.73 15.28 27.95
CA THR A 239 11.23 13.90 28.03
C THR A 239 10.66 13.58 26.67
N SER A 240 11.05 12.45 26.08
CA SER A 240 10.51 12.06 24.78
C SER A 240 9.01 11.79 24.92
N ILE A 241 8.23 12.09 23.90
CA ILE A 241 6.79 11.76 23.88
C ILE A 241 6.56 10.27 24.19
N PHE A 242 7.50 9.41 23.82
CA PHE A 242 7.45 7.97 24.08
C PHE A 242 7.56 7.65 25.57
N GLU A 243 8.38 8.38 26.31
CA GLU A 243 8.48 8.23 27.78
C GLU A 243 7.23 8.72 28.50
N GLU A 244 6.62 9.80 28.03
CA GLU A 244 5.33 10.28 28.55
C GLU A 244 4.20 9.26 28.27
N LEU A 245 4.29 8.52 27.17
CA LEU A 245 3.39 7.40 26.86
C LEU A 245 3.71 6.11 27.63
N GLY A 246 4.75 6.11 28.50
CA GLY A 246 5.09 4.96 29.35
C GLY A 246 6.10 3.98 28.78
N PHE A 247 6.77 4.31 27.67
CA PHE A 247 7.86 3.51 27.11
C PHE A 247 9.20 3.85 27.77
N THR A 248 10.09 2.87 27.85
CA THR A 248 11.52 3.15 28.04
C THR A 248 12.12 3.50 26.68
N TYR A 249 12.65 4.70 26.53
CA TYR A 249 13.25 5.16 25.28
C TYR A 249 14.77 4.91 25.29
N LEU A 250 15.25 4.23 24.24
CA LEU A 250 16.65 3.94 23.98
C LEU A 250 17.05 4.49 22.61
N GLY A 251 18.02 5.36 22.56
CA GLY A 251 18.50 5.94 21.31
C GLY A 251 18.55 7.47 21.33
N PRO A 252 18.76 8.09 20.14
CA PRO A 252 18.93 7.41 18.86
C PRO A 252 20.30 6.74 18.70
N VAL A 253 20.35 5.62 17.99
CA VAL A 253 21.57 4.86 17.66
C VAL A 253 21.80 4.79 16.16
N ASP A 254 23.07 4.68 15.74
CA ASP A 254 23.42 4.50 14.33
C ASP A 254 23.01 3.11 13.85
N GLY A 255 22.06 3.05 12.94
CA GLY A 255 21.53 1.81 12.35
C GLY A 255 22.48 1.11 11.38
N HIS A 256 23.68 1.66 11.15
CA HIS A 256 24.74 1.05 10.34
C HIS A 256 25.95 0.62 11.17
N ASP A 257 25.93 0.86 12.48
CA ASP A 257 26.92 0.36 13.42
C ASP A 257 26.39 -0.92 14.11
N LEU A 258 26.91 -2.07 13.70
CA LEU A 258 26.48 -3.37 14.22
C LEU A 258 26.78 -3.55 15.71
N GLU A 259 27.88 -3.02 16.23
CA GLU A 259 28.20 -3.12 17.67
C GLU A 259 27.15 -2.37 18.51
N SER A 260 26.89 -1.11 18.17
CA SER A 260 25.86 -0.29 18.84
C SER A 260 24.46 -0.91 18.74
N LEU A 261 24.10 -1.47 17.57
CA LEU A 261 22.82 -2.15 17.37
C LEU A 261 22.69 -3.40 18.25
N LEU A 262 23.73 -4.24 18.33
CA LEU A 262 23.73 -5.44 19.16
C LEU A 262 23.58 -5.08 20.64
N ASP A 263 24.32 -4.09 21.09
CA ASP A 263 24.30 -3.65 22.48
C ASP A 263 22.92 -3.11 22.89
N VAL A 264 22.33 -2.22 22.08
CA VAL A 264 21.02 -1.63 22.40
C VAL A 264 19.90 -2.67 22.35
N MET A 265 19.92 -3.62 21.39
CA MET A 265 18.93 -4.68 21.31
C MET A 265 19.03 -5.67 22.49
N GLN A 266 20.26 -5.98 22.93
CA GLN A 266 20.47 -6.80 24.14
C GLN A 266 20.03 -6.08 25.41
N ALA A 267 20.23 -4.77 25.49
CA ALA A 267 19.74 -3.95 26.60
C ALA A 267 18.20 -3.90 26.60
N ALA A 268 17.58 -3.65 25.45
CA ALA A 268 16.13 -3.62 25.30
C ALA A 268 15.46 -4.92 25.76
N LYS A 269 16.07 -6.07 25.44
CA LYS A 269 15.57 -7.40 25.82
C LYS A 269 15.49 -7.63 27.34
N LYS A 270 16.28 -6.89 28.13
CA LYS A 270 16.38 -7.04 29.59
C LYS A 270 15.48 -6.07 30.38
N ILE A 271 14.82 -5.16 29.69
CA ILE A 271 13.98 -4.13 30.30
C ILE A 271 12.56 -4.64 30.42
N ASP A 272 11.99 -4.54 31.62
CA ASP A 272 10.59 -4.82 31.87
C ASP A 272 9.70 -3.67 31.34
N GLY A 273 8.59 -4.02 30.69
CA GLY A 273 7.65 -3.10 30.09
C GLY A 273 7.96 -2.79 28.63
N PRO A 274 7.24 -1.86 28.01
CA PRO A 274 7.42 -1.52 26.60
C PRO A 274 8.67 -0.66 26.39
N VAL A 275 9.46 -1.02 25.37
CA VAL A 275 10.71 -0.33 25.02
C VAL A 275 10.60 0.24 23.61
N MET A 276 11.00 1.51 23.44
CA MET A 276 11.18 2.15 22.13
C MET A 276 12.69 2.24 21.84
N VAL A 277 13.15 1.54 20.80
CA VAL A 277 14.53 1.64 20.29
C VAL A 277 14.52 2.51 19.05
N HIS A 278 15.09 3.71 19.14
CA HIS A 278 15.18 4.65 18.01
C HIS A 278 16.49 4.42 17.23
N VAL A 279 16.36 4.04 15.96
CA VAL A 279 17.49 3.67 15.10
C VAL A 279 17.53 4.59 13.89
N LEU A 280 18.66 5.24 13.64
CA LEU A 280 18.88 6.13 12.51
C LEU A 280 19.47 5.34 11.34
N THR A 281 18.79 5.33 10.19
CA THR A 281 19.28 4.63 9.00
C THR A 281 19.33 5.55 7.79
N LYS A 282 20.07 5.12 6.76
CA LYS A 282 20.15 5.83 5.47
C LYS A 282 19.51 4.99 4.37
N LYS A 283 18.40 5.46 3.83
CA LYS A 283 17.69 4.82 2.73
C LYS A 283 18.59 4.73 1.48
N GLY A 284 18.68 3.55 0.86
CA GLY A 284 19.53 3.35 -0.31
C GLY A 284 21.02 3.09 -0.02
N LYS A 285 21.42 2.93 1.24
CA LYS A 285 22.82 2.75 1.69
C LYS A 285 23.61 1.76 0.85
N GLY A 286 24.75 2.20 0.33
CA GLY A 286 25.70 1.37 -0.43
C GLY A 286 25.39 1.24 -1.92
N TYR A 287 24.37 1.95 -2.44
CA TYR A 287 24.10 2.10 -3.86
C TYR A 287 23.85 3.58 -4.21
N LYS A 288 24.86 4.22 -4.79
CA LYS A 288 24.86 5.68 -5.02
C LYS A 288 23.59 6.21 -5.70
N PRO A 289 23.05 5.61 -6.80
CA PRO A 289 21.80 6.09 -7.40
C PRO A 289 20.61 6.07 -6.44
N ALA A 290 20.53 5.08 -5.54
CA ALA A 290 19.45 4.98 -4.56
C ALA A 290 19.65 5.93 -3.37
N GLU A 291 20.89 6.24 -2.99
CA GLU A 291 21.19 7.27 -1.97
C GLU A 291 20.85 8.68 -2.45
N GLU A 292 21.10 8.98 -3.74
CA GLU A 292 20.83 10.29 -4.35
C GLU A 292 19.34 10.50 -4.70
N SER A 293 18.61 9.43 -4.95
CA SER A 293 17.18 9.48 -5.33
C SER A 293 16.38 8.34 -4.67
N PRO A 294 16.28 8.31 -3.34
CA PRO A 294 15.64 7.20 -2.62
C PRO A 294 14.15 7.00 -2.97
N ASN A 295 13.43 8.06 -3.36
CA ASN A 295 12.04 7.97 -3.82
C ASN A 295 11.91 7.08 -5.07
N LYS A 296 12.81 7.26 -6.06
CA LYS A 296 12.79 6.47 -7.30
C LYS A 296 13.02 4.99 -7.06
N PHE A 297 13.73 4.64 -5.97
CA PHE A 297 14.07 3.27 -5.58
C PHE A 297 13.27 2.79 -4.37
N HIS A 298 12.28 3.55 -3.92
CA HIS A 298 11.35 3.07 -2.88
C HIS A 298 10.58 1.84 -3.39
N GLY A 299 9.91 1.95 -4.55
CA GLY A 299 9.32 0.85 -5.30
C GLY A 299 9.70 1.03 -6.77
N THR A 300 10.66 0.26 -7.27
CA THR A 300 11.17 0.41 -8.64
C THR A 300 10.79 -0.79 -9.50
N GLY A 301 10.57 -0.55 -10.80
CA GLY A 301 10.64 -1.60 -11.83
C GLY A 301 12.08 -1.97 -12.13
N PRO A 302 12.32 -2.85 -13.13
CA PRO A 302 13.65 -3.19 -13.62
C PRO A 302 14.46 -1.95 -14.01
N PHE A 303 15.78 -1.99 -13.75
CA PHE A 303 16.68 -0.85 -14.00
C PHE A 303 18.10 -1.32 -14.35
N ASP A 304 18.85 -0.44 -15.01
CA ASP A 304 20.28 -0.66 -15.28
C ASP A 304 21.11 -0.32 -14.04
N ILE A 305 21.91 -1.26 -13.55
CA ILE A 305 22.68 -1.13 -12.30
C ILE A 305 23.70 0.01 -12.38
N ALA A 306 24.36 0.19 -13.54
CA ALA A 306 25.45 1.17 -13.66
C ALA A 306 24.93 2.60 -13.62
N THR A 307 23.76 2.87 -14.18
CA THR A 307 23.19 4.22 -14.33
C THR A 307 22.04 4.50 -13.37
N GLY A 308 21.41 3.47 -12.79
CA GLY A 308 20.19 3.59 -12.00
C GLY A 308 18.94 3.96 -12.81
N LYS A 309 19.01 3.97 -14.14
CA LYS A 309 17.87 4.31 -15.01
C LYS A 309 16.90 3.15 -15.12
N LYS A 310 15.60 3.43 -14.96
CA LYS A 310 14.54 2.44 -15.19
C LYS A 310 14.53 1.99 -16.65
N ILE A 311 14.30 0.71 -16.86
CA ILE A 311 14.05 0.13 -18.18
C ILE A 311 12.58 0.37 -18.49
N THR A 312 12.30 1.27 -19.42
CA THR A 312 10.93 1.65 -19.82
C THR A 312 10.70 1.38 -21.29
N ASN A 313 9.45 1.11 -21.66
CA ASN A 313 9.06 1.06 -23.05
C ASN A 313 8.78 2.51 -23.54
N PRO A 314 9.58 3.05 -24.46
CA PRO A 314 9.39 4.45 -24.93
C PRO A 314 8.09 4.66 -25.72
N ASN A 315 7.47 3.57 -26.20
CA ASN A 315 6.22 3.60 -26.94
C ASN A 315 4.99 3.28 -26.06
N ALA A 316 5.16 3.20 -24.74
CA ALA A 316 4.02 2.97 -23.85
C ALA A 316 3.08 4.18 -23.90
N PRO A 317 1.75 3.98 -23.93
CA PRO A 317 0.78 5.06 -23.77
C PRO A 317 0.98 5.81 -22.45
N VAL A 318 0.46 7.03 -22.39
CA VAL A 318 0.44 7.83 -21.16
C VAL A 318 -0.26 7.06 -20.03
N SER A 319 0.23 7.20 -18.80
CA SER A 319 -0.39 6.51 -17.65
C SER A 319 -1.64 7.22 -17.16
N TYR A 320 -2.58 6.46 -16.58
CA TYR A 320 -3.77 7.04 -15.93
C TYR A 320 -3.39 8.06 -14.86
N THR A 321 -2.38 7.76 -14.04
CA THR A 321 -1.86 8.66 -13.00
C THR A 321 -1.39 10.00 -13.57
N GLU A 322 -0.71 9.99 -14.72
CA GLU A 322 -0.24 11.21 -15.38
C GLU A 322 -1.39 12.00 -16.00
N VAL A 323 -2.35 11.32 -16.63
CA VAL A 323 -3.56 11.96 -17.18
C VAL A 323 -4.37 12.60 -16.06
N PHE A 324 -4.57 11.89 -14.94
CA PHE A 324 -5.23 12.43 -13.74
C PHE A 324 -4.55 13.73 -13.27
N GLY A 325 -3.24 13.68 -13.00
CA GLY A 325 -2.51 14.83 -12.47
C GLY A 325 -2.56 16.04 -13.41
N LYS A 326 -2.33 15.84 -14.71
CA LYS A 326 -2.40 16.91 -15.72
C LYS A 326 -3.82 17.48 -15.88
N THR A 327 -4.82 16.64 -15.86
CA THR A 327 -6.22 17.07 -16.01
C THR A 327 -6.68 17.87 -14.80
N LEU A 328 -6.41 17.37 -13.59
CA LEU A 328 -6.76 18.09 -12.36
C LEU A 328 -6.07 19.45 -12.28
N THR A 329 -4.78 19.52 -12.65
CA THR A 329 -4.04 20.78 -12.69
C THR A 329 -4.70 21.80 -13.61
N LYS A 330 -5.07 21.39 -14.83
CA LYS A 330 -5.75 22.29 -15.77
C LYS A 330 -7.15 22.70 -15.33
N LEU A 331 -7.90 21.84 -14.65
CA LEU A 331 -9.21 22.19 -14.09
C LEU A 331 -9.05 23.24 -12.99
N ALA A 332 -8.02 23.13 -12.16
CA ALA A 332 -7.73 24.10 -11.12
C ALA A 332 -7.20 25.45 -11.65
N ASP A 333 -6.67 25.52 -12.88
CA ASP A 333 -6.31 26.80 -13.53
C ASP A 333 -7.52 27.73 -13.69
N THR A 334 -8.74 27.18 -13.66
CA THR A 334 -10.00 27.92 -13.87
C THR A 334 -10.96 27.89 -12.69
N ASP A 335 -10.68 27.09 -11.67
CA ASP A 335 -11.51 26.97 -10.46
C ASP A 335 -10.63 26.93 -9.20
N ASP A 336 -10.53 28.05 -8.50
CA ASP A 336 -9.74 28.26 -7.29
C ASP A 336 -10.29 27.53 -6.05
N LYS A 337 -11.44 26.84 -6.15
CA LYS A 337 -11.98 26.01 -5.10
C LYS A 337 -11.40 24.59 -5.09
N ILE A 338 -10.75 24.17 -6.17
CA ILE A 338 -10.17 22.81 -6.28
C ILE A 338 -8.95 22.69 -5.36
N VAL A 339 -8.95 21.63 -4.54
CA VAL A 339 -7.87 21.30 -3.60
C VAL A 339 -7.48 19.86 -3.78
N GLY A 340 -6.16 19.59 -3.91
CA GLY A 340 -5.60 18.25 -4.02
C GLY A 340 -5.12 17.74 -2.65
N ILE A 341 -5.57 16.56 -2.24
CA ILE A 341 -5.17 15.92 -0.96
C ILE A 341 -4.64 14.53 -1.24
N THR A 342 -3.49 14.17 -0.64
CA THR A 342 -2.94 12.81 -0.68
C THR A 342 -2.44 12.36 0.67
N ALA A 343 -2.25 11.04 0.82
CA ALA A 343 -1.71 10.42 2.02
C ALA A 343 -0.31 9.84 1.73
N ALA A 344 0.72 10.67 1.81
CA ALA A 344 2.15 10.37 1.59
C ALA A 344 2.52 9.85 0.19
N MET A 345 1.66 10.04 -0.83
CA MET A 345 1.89 9.49 -2.16
C MET A 345 1.71 10.49 -3.31
N PRO A 346 2.31 11.68 -3.27
CA PRO A 346 2.12 12.67 -4.34
C PRO A 346 2.56 12.15 -5.71
N ASP A 347 3.75 11.55 -5.82
CA ASP A 347 4.26 10.97 -7.08
C ASP A 347 3.40 9.79 -7.55
N GLY A 348 2.97 8.95 -6.60
CA GLY A 348 2.21 7.75 -6.87
C GLY A 348 0.80 8.00 -7.38
N THR A 349 0.19 9.11 -7.00
CA THR A 349 -1.16 9.54 -7.43
C THR A 349 -1.15 10.58 -8.54
N GLY A 350 0.02 11.12 -8.92
CA GLY A 350 0.13 12.21 -9.89
C GLY A 350 -0.14 13.61 -9.33
N LEU A 351 -0.44 13.73 -8.04
CA LEU A 351 -0.66 15.02 -7.38
C LEU A 351 0.62 15.85 -7.23
N ASN A 352 1.82 15.28 -7.47
CA ASN A 352 3.05 16.06 -7.61
C ASN A 352 2.95 17.07 -8.76
N ILE A 353 2.28 16.74 -9.88
CA ILE A 353 2.05 17.65 -11.02
C ILE A 353 1.17 18.82 -10.57
N PHE A 354 0.11 18.53 -9.83
CA PHE A 354 -0.78 19.52 -9.25
C PHE A 354 -0.05 20.43 -8.23
N ALA A 355 0.75 19.82 -7.34
CA ALA A 355 1.49 20.51 -6.30
C ALA A 355 2.54 21.51 -6.85
N GLU A 356 3.14 21.21 -8.01
CA GLU A 356 4.07 22.13 -8.69
C GLU A 356 3.37 23.40 -9.19
N ALA A 357 2.13 23.29 -9.69
CA ALA A 357 1.35 24.39 -10.24
C ALA A 357 0.52 25.14 -9.17
N HIS A 358 -0.08 24.41 -8.22
CA HIS A 358 -1.04 24.91 -7.24
C HIS A 358 -0.60 24.59 -5.80
N LYS A 359 0.58 25.06 -5.41
CA LYS A 359 1.25 24.71 -4.15
C LYS A 359 0.39 24.96 -2.90
N ASP A 360 -0.32 26.07 -2.86
CA ASP A 360 -1.15 26.47 -1.70
C ASP A 360 -2.49 25.71 -1.63
N HIS A 361 -2.86 24.98 -2.68
CA HIS A 361 -4.05 24.14 -2.77
C HIS A 361 -3.71 22.64 -2.66
N PHE A 362 -2.46 22.30 -2.36
CA PHE A 362 -2.01 20.92 -2.20
C PHE A 362 -1.72 20.58 -0.74
N PHE A 363 -2.25 19.45 -0.28
CA PHE A 363 -2.07 18.95 1.08
C PHE A 363 -1.63 17.48 1.07
N ASP A 364 -0.44 17.22 1.61
CA ASP A 364 0.00 15.88 1.96
C ASP A 364 -0.15 15.70 3.47
N VAL A 365 -0.97 14.75 3.89
CA VAL A 365 -1.30 14.52 5.31
C VAL A 365 -0.43 13.45 5.97
N GLY A 366 0.57 12.91 5.28
CA GLY A 366 1.30 11.72 5.73
C GLY A 366 0.48 10.44 5.51
N ILE A 367 0.89 9.34 6.12
CA ILE A 367 0.16 8.06 5.98
C ILE A 367 -1.06 8.08 6.93
N ALA A 368 -2.09 8.84 6.57
CA ALA A 368 -3.27 9.10 7.40
C ALA A 368 -4.53 9.24 6.54
N GLU A 369 -4.97 8.15 5.93
CA GLU A 369 -6.08 8.13 4.95
C GLU A 369 -7.40 8.59 5.57
N GLN A 370 -7.71 8.19 6.80
CA GLN A 370 -8.92 8.63 7.52
C GLN A 370 -8.91 10.15 7.70
N HIS A 371 -7.76 10.70 8.11
CA HIS A 371 -7.60 12.15 8.27
C HIS A 371 -7.75 12.88 6.93
N ALA A 372 -7.16 12.35 5.85
CA ALA A 372 -7.30 12.91 4.51
C ALA A 372 -8.78 13.08 4.10
N VAL A 373 -9.56 12.03 4.32
CA VAL A 373 -10.98 11.97 3.94
C VAL A 373 -11.82 12.89 4.81
N THR A 374 -11.65 12.88 6.13
CA THR A 374 -12.38 13.76 7.04
C THR A 374 -11.99 15.23 6.85
N ALA A 375 -10.70 15.53 6.58
CA ALA A 375 -10.26 16.89 6.26
C ALA A 375 -10.86 17.38 4.93
N ALA A 376 -10.95 16.50 3.92
CA ALA A 376 -11.65 16.80 2.67
C ALA A 376 -13.14 17.14 2.93
N ALA A 377 -13.82 16.37 3.78
CA ALA A 377 -15.20 16.66 4.18
C ALA A 377 -15.33 18.05 4.83
N GLY A 378 -14.40 18.40 5.74
CA GLY A 378 -14.35 19.73 6.35
C GLY A 378 -14.14 20.86 5.34
N MET A 379 -13.24 20.68 4.37
CA MET A 379 -13.01 21.65 3.29
C MET A 379 -14.24 21.81 2.39
N ALA A 380 -14.91 20.70 2.04
CA ALA A 380 -16.14 20.73 1.26
C ALA A 380 -17.28 21.46 2.01
N ALA A 381 -17.44 21.21 3.30
CA ALA A 381 -18.40 21.92 4.15
C ALA A 381 -18.12 23.43 4.23
N ALA A 382 -16.85 23.84 4.04
CA ALA A 382 -16.43 25.24 3.95
C ALA A 382 -16.53 25.83 2.52
N GLY A 383 -17.03 25.07 1.53
CA GLY A 383 -17.29 25.53 0.16
C GLY A 383 -16.15 25.30 -0.83
N MET A 384 -15.12 24.50 -0.49
CA MET A 384 -14.08 24.06 -1.42
C MET A 384 -14.52 22.80 -2.18
N LYS A 385 -13.76 22.44 -3.22
CA LYS A 385 -13.94 21.22 -4.02
C LYS A 385 -12.73 20.29 -3.84
N PRO A 386 -12.63 19.58 -2.72
CA PRO A 386 -11.48 18.73 -2.44
C PRO A 386 -11.50 17.45 -3.29
N VAL A 387 -10.30 17.09 -3.79
CA VAL A 387 -10.00 15.86 -4.50
C VAL A 387 -9.01 15.06 -3.67
N ALA A 388 -9.47 13.98 -3.03
CA ALA A 388 -8.63 13.09 -2.26
C ALA A 388 -8.16 11.93 -3.14
N ALA A 389 -6.88 11.95 -3.55
CA ALA A 389 -6.27 10.92 -4.39
C ALA A 389 -5.45 9.95 -3.53
N ILE A 390 -5.94 8.73 -3.40
CA ILE A 390 -5.40 7.66 -2.55
C ILE A 390 -5.49 6.35 -3.32
N TYR A 391 -4.56 5.41 -3.10
CA TYR A 391 -4.66 4.08 -3.73
C TYR A 391 -5.91 3.35 -3.25
N SER A 392 -6.59 2.66 -4.17
CA SER A 392 -7.85 1.97 -3.89
C SER A 392 -7.75 1.06 -2.66
N THR A 393 -6.69 0.23 -2.55
CA THR A 393 -6.49 -0.64 -1.39
C THR A 393 -6.32 0.12 -0.07
N PHE A 394 -5.69 1.31 -0.07
CA PHE A 394 -5.49 2.12 1.14
C PHE A 394 -6.72 2.95 1.51
N MET A 395 -7.56 3.29 0.53
CA MET A 395 -8.84 3.97 0.78
C MET A 395 -9.79 3.15 1.68
N GLN A 396 -9.62 1.82 1.74
CA GLN A 396 -10.38 0.94 2.65
C GLN A 396 -10.30 1.40 4.12
N ARG A 397 -9.19 2.03 4.55
CA ARG A 397 -9.03 2.55 5.91
C ARG A 397 -9.98 3.69 6.23
N ALA A 398 -10.42 4.42 5.23
CA ALA A 398 -11.29 5.57 5.37
C ALA A 398 -12.77 5.24 5.11
N TYR A 399 -13.17 3.96 5.06
CA TYR A 399 -14.55 3.54 4.78
C TYR A 399 -15.56 4.23 5.68
N ASP A 400 -15.32 4.25 7.00
CA ASP A 400 -16.20 4.94 7.96
C ASP A 400 -16.27 6.45 7.70
N SER A 401 -15.11 7.09 7.48
CA SER A 401 -15.06 8.53 7.18
C SER A 401 -15.77 8.89 5.87
N ILE A 402 -15.69 8.02 4.85
CA ILE A 402 -16.46 8.21 3.60
C ILE A 402 -17.95 8.15 3.87
N MET A 403 -18.39 7.14 4.62
CA MET A 403 -19.81 6.95 4.93
C MET A 403 -20.34 8.07 5.82
N HIS A 404 -19.69 8.32 6.96
CA HIS A 404 -20.16 9.20 8.02
C HIS A 404 -19.91 10.68 7.70
N ASP A 405 -18.67 11.03 7.32
CA ASP A 405 -18.27 12.43 7.20
C ASP A 405 -18.64 13.02 5.83
N ILE A 406 -18.64 12.22 4.77
CA ILE A 406 -18.91 12.69 3.41
C ILE A 406 -20.34 12.37 2.98
N CYS A 407 -20.68 11.07 2.89
CA CYS A 407 -21.91 10.64 2.19
C CYS A 407 -23.19 10.93 2.98
N MET A 408 -23.17 10.80 4.31
CA MET A 408 -24.30 11.13 5.16
C MET A 408 -24.67 12.60 5.05
N GLN A 409 -23.68 13.48 4.89
CA GLN A 409 -23.84 14.92 4.77
C GLN A 409 -23.96 15.39 3.31
N LYS A 410 -23.85 14.49 2.33
CA LYS A 410 -23.87 14.76 0.87
C LYS A 410 -22.84 15.82 0.44
N LEU A 411 -21.66 15.81 1.04
CA LEU A 411 -20.64 16.81 0.76
C LEU A 411 -19.99 16.58 -0.61
N HIS A 412 -19.69 17.66 -1.31
CA HIS A 412 -19.01 17.62 -2.59
C HIS A 412 -17.52 17.29 -2.42
N VAL A 413 -17.21 16.01 -2.31
CA VAL A 413 -15.85 15.47 -2.25
C VAL A 413 -15.63 14.49 -3.39
N THR A 414 -14.55 14.67 -4.14
CA THR A 414 -14.13 13.74 -5.17
C THR A 414 -13.06 12.79 -4.61
N LEU A 415 -13.36 11.50 -4.57
CA LEU A 415 -12.42 10.45 -4.18
C LEU A 415 -11.81 9.82 -5.43
N CYS A 416 -10.52 10.03 -5.66
CA CYS A 416 -9.79 9.43 -6.79
C CYS A 416 -9.03 8.20 -6.31
N LEU A 417 -9.51 7.02 -6.72
CA LEU A 417 -8.96 5.73 -6.33
C LEU A 417 -7.98 5.24 -7.39
N ASP A 418 -6.71 5.60 -7.23
CA ASP A 418 -5.65 5.10 -8.09
C ASP A 418 -5.32 3.64 -7.77
N ARG A 419 -4.82 2.87 -8.71
CA ARG A 419 -4.52 1.43 -8.60
C ARG A 419 -5.74 0.58 -8.27
N ALA A 420 -6.88 0.93 -8.80
CA ALA A 420 -8.06 0.09 -8.74
C ALA A 420 -7.87 -1.18 -9.59
N GLY A 421 -8.48 -2.28 -9.16
CA GLY A 421 -8.29 -3.60 -9.76
C GLY A 421 -6.97 -4.28 -9.38
N LEU A 422 -6.50 -5.18 -10.22
CA LEU A 422 -5.26 -5.94 -9.98
C LEU A 422 -4.03 -5.07 -10.27
N VAL A 423 -3.13 -4.98 -9.31
CA VAL A 423 -1.88 -4.21 -9.43
C VAL A 423 -0.67 -5.05 -9.82
N GLY A 424 -0.78 -6.39 -9.75
CA GLY A 424 0.25 -7.33 -10.17
C GLY A 424 1.25 -7.68 -9.08
N ASP A 425 2.47 -7.17 -9.17
CA ASP A 425 3.65 -7.62 -8.43
C ASP A 425 3.55 -7.52 -6.89
N ASP A 426 2.77 -6.58 -6.36
CA ASP A 426 2.62 -6.38 -4.92
C ASP A 426 1.53 -7.27 -4.29
N GLY A 427 0.71 -7.92 -5.12
CA GLY A 427 -0.22 -8.98 -4.72
C GLY A 427 -1.42 -8.52 -3.89
N TYR A 428 -1.98 -9.48 -3.15
CA TYR A 428 -3.26 -9.35 -2.45
C TYR A 428 -3.36 -8.18 -1.46
N THR A 429 -2.25 -7.71 -0.91
CA THR A 429 -2.23 -6.56 0.00
C THR A 429 -2.40 -5.23 -0.72
N HIS A 430 -2.19 -5.21 -2.05
CA HIS A 430 -2.22 -3.98 -2.85
C HIS A 430 -3.25 -3.98 -3.97
N HIS A 431 -3.92 -5.11 -4.25
CA HIS A 431 -5.02 -5.14 -5.21
C HIS A 431 -6.19 -4.27 -4.73
N GLY A 432 -6.64 -3.36 -5.58
CA GLY A 432 -7.78 -2.48 -5.34
C GLY A 432 -9.08 -3.09 -5.87
N VAL A 433 -9.45 -4.26 -5.38
CA VAL A 433 -10.55 -5.05 -5.95
C VAL A 433 -11.86 -5.00 -5.15
N PHE A 434 -11.83 -4.39 -3.96
CA PHE A 434 -12.98 -4.33 -3.06
C PHE A 434 -13.77 -3.04 -3.16
N ASP A 435 -13.26 -2.03 -3.86
CA ASP A 435 -13.79 -0.67 -3.86
C ASP A 435 -15.21 -0.56 -4.41
N TYR A 436 -15.56 -1.26 -5.49
CA TYR A 436 -16.94 -1.33 -5.95
C TYR A 436 -17.88 -1.82 -4.85
N ALA A 437 -17.53 -2.93 -4.21
CA ALA A 437 -18.39 -3.58 -3.22
C ALA A 437 -18.65 -2.70 -2.00
N TYR A 438 -17.60 -2.14 -1.38
CA TYR A 438 -17.79 -1.35 -0.16
C TYR A 438 -18.34 0.05 -0.43
N LEU A 439 -17.99 0.70 -1.56
CA LEU A 439 -18.54 2.02 -1.89
C LEU A 439 -19.99 1.93 -2.34
N ARG A 440 -20.37 0.86 -3.06
CA ARG A 440 -21.74 0.67 -3.55
C ARG A 440 -22.75 0.55 -2.41
N SER A 441 -22.36 0.01 -1.27
CA SER A 441 -23.22 -0.09 -0.08
C SER A 441 -23.54 1.26 0.58
N ILE A 442 -22.77 2.33 0.28
CA ILE A 442 -22.91 3.62 0.94
C ILE A 442 -23.99 4.46 0.22
N PRO A 443 -25.06 4.93 0.91
CA PRO A 443 -26.03 5.85 0.31
C PRO A 443 -25.37 7.15 -0.18
N ASN A 444 -25.96 7.77 -1.20
CA ASN A 444 -25.53 9.03 -1.83
C ASN A 444 -24.18 8.98 -2.58
N MET A 445 -23.39 7.92 -2.49
CA MET A 445 -22.13 7.78 -3.23
C MET A 445 -22.41 7.57 -4.72
N THR A 446 -21.77 8.37 -5.58
CA THR A 446 -21.69 8.14 -7.02
C THR A 446 -20.34 7.48 -7.35
N ILE A 447 -20.34 6.40 -8.17
CA ILE A 447 -19.14 5.61 -8.46
C ILE A 447 -18.93 5.55 -9.96
N MET A 448 -17.81 6.10 -10.43
CA MET A 448 -17.39 6.14 -11.83
C MET A 448 -16.13 5.32 -12.07
N ALA A 449 -16.05 4.69 -13.25
CA ALA A 449 -14.84 3.98 -13.69
C ALA A 449 -14.67 4.16 -15.21
N PRO A 450 -13.63 4.88 -15.66
CA PRO A 450 -13.39 5.16 -17.06
C PRO A 450 -12.92 3.92 -17.83
N LYS A 451 -13.41 3.75 -19.06
CA LYS A 451 -12.96 2.69 -19.97
C LYS A 451 -11.54 2.89 -20.50
N ASP A 452 -11.10 4.14 -20.56
CA ASP A 452 -9.80 4.57 -21.07
C ASP A 452 -9.34 5.88 -20.41
N GLU A 453 -8.12 6.31 -20.74
CA GLU A 453 -7.49 7.51 -20.20
C GLU A 453 -8.17 8.80 -20.69
N ASN A 454 -8.85 8.79 -21.83
CA ASN A 454 -9.61 9.95 -22.30
C ASN A 454 -10.90 10.13 -21.49
N GLU A 455 -11.65 9.05 -21.27
CA GLU A 455 -12.87 9.08 -20.46
C GLU A 455 -12.57 9.49 -19.01
N LEU A 456 -11.35 9.18 -18.47
CA LEU A 456 -10.92 9.68 -17.17
C LEU A 456 -10.95 11.20 -17.09
N GLN A 457 -10.55 11.93 -18.13
CA GLN A 457 -10.58 13.39 -18.15
C GLN A 457 -12.02 13.91 -18.02
N HIS A 458 -12.95 13.31 -18.77
CA HIS A 458 -14.38 13.67 -18.73
C HIS A 458 -15.00 13.35 -17.37
N MET A 459 -14.66 12.21 -16.78
CA MET A 459 -15.13 11.83 -15.44
C MET A 459 -14.62 12.76 -14.35
N LEU A 460 -13.39 13.23 -14.43
CA LEU A 460 -12.85 14.22 -13.48
C LEU A 460 -13.60 15.56 -13.57
N LYS A 461 -13.85 16.04 -14.79
CA LYS A 461 -14.67 17.23 -15.03
C LYS A 461 -16.06 17.05 -14.42
N THR A 462 -16.72 15.94 -14.77
CA THR A 462 -18.05 15.59 -14.26
C THR A 462 -18.10 15.53 -12.73
N ALA A 463 -17.09 14.91 -12.10
CA ALA A 463 -17.00 14.79 -10.65
C ALA A 463 -16.87 16.14 -9.94
N LEU A 464 -16.13 17.08 -10.54
CA LEU A 464 -15.95 18.44 -9.99
C LEU A 464 -17.12 19.37 -10.22
N ASP A 465 -18.01 19.06 -11.15
CA ASP A 465 -19.22 19.84 -11.42
C ASP A 465 -20.48 19.22 -10.76
N PHE A 466 -20.40 17.95 -10.32
CA PHE A 466 -21.50 17.29 -9.64
C PHE A 466 -21.56 17.67 -8.15
N ASP A 467 -22.69 18.19 -7.70
CA ASP A 467 -22.91 18.57 -6.30
C ASP A 467 -23.24 17.35 -5.44
N GLY A 468 -22.23 16.64 -5.00
CA GLY A 468 -22.38 15.46 -4.16
C GLY A 468 -21.08 14.62 -4.07
N PRO A 469 -21.09 13.54 -3.27
CA PRO A 469 -19.94 12.66 -3.13
C PRO A 469 -19.76 11.79 -4.37
N VAL A 470 -18.53 11.79 -4.92
CA VAL A 470 -18.16 11.04 -6.12
C VAL A 470 -16.88 10.28 -5.90
N SER A 471 -16.81 9.05 -6.39
CA SER A 471 -15.56 8.33 -6.56
C SER A 471 -15.26 8.08 -8.03
N VAL A 472 -14.01 8.30 -8.44
CA VAL A 472 -13.47 7.96 -9.76
C VAL A 472 -12.36 6.95 -9.56
N ARG A 473 -12.58 5.72 -10.02
CA ARG A 473 -11.61 4.62 -9.86
C ARG A 473 -10.93 4.31 -11.19
N TYR A 474 -9.60 4.20 -11.21
CA TYR A 474 -8.82 3.91 -12.42
C TYR A 474 -7.62 3.01 -12.12
N PRO A 475 -7.16 2.20 -13.12
CA PRO A 475 -6.13 1.19 -12.90
C PRO A 475 -4.72 1.78 -12.82
N ARG A 476 -3.79 0.98 -12.29
CA ARG A 476 -2.35 1.22 -12.38
C ARG A 476 -1.84 1.01 -13.80
N GLY A 477 -0.96 1.88 -14.27
CA GLY A 477 -0.18 1.68 -15.49
C GLY A 477 -0.60 2.57 -16.65
N SER A 478 -0.17 2.18 -17.84
CA SER A 478 -0.47 2.88 -19.07
C SER A 478 -1.95 2.78 -19.45
N GLY A 479 -2.45 3.81 -20.13
CA GLY A 479 -3.76 3.78 -20.77
C GLY A 479 -3.80 2.81 -21.94
N VAL A 480 -4.93 2.81 -22.64
CA VAL A 480 -5.18 2.01 -23.85
C VAL A 480 -4.41 2.57 -25.07
N GLY A 481 -4.10 3.88 -25.04
CA GLY A 481 -3.41 4.57 -26.14
C GLY A 481 -4.35 5.36 -27.03
N VAL A 482 -5.51 5.77 -26.50
CA VAL A 482 -6.48 6.60 -27.23
C VAL A 482 -6.03 8.07 -27.28
N ALA A 483 -6.52 8.81 -28.29
CA ALA A 483 -6.29 10.24 -28.36
C ALA A 483 -6.98 10.96 -27.21
N LEU A 484 -6.28 11.90 -26.58
CA LEU A 484 -6.83 12.70 -25.49
C LEU A 484 -7.53 13.95 -26.04
N ASP A 485 -8.75 14.17 -25.61
CA ASP A 485 -9.51 15.37 -25.93
C ASP A 485 -8.88 16.63 -25.27
N THR A 486 -8.94 17.74 -25.98
CA THR A 486 -8.48 19.04 -25.49
C THR A 486 -9.56 19.83 -24.75
N GLN A 487 -10.84 19.45 -24.95
CA GLN A 487 -12.01 20.02 -24.28
C GLN A 487 -12.77 18.88 -23.63
N TRP A 488 -13.16 19.07 -22.37
CA TRP A 488 -13.84 18.03 -21.59
C TRP A 488 -15.33 18.33 -21.45
N GLN A 489 -16.11 17.27 -21.49
CA GLN A 489 -17.57 17.31 -21.40
C GLN A 489 -18.04 16.64 -20.13
N ASP A 490 -19.14 17.11 -19.57
CA ASP A 490 -19.83 16.42 -18.49
C ASP A 490 -20.53 15.17 -19.03
N LEU A 491 -20.32 14.06 -18.32
CA LEU A 491 -21.02 12.81 -18.60
C LEU A 491 -22.33 12.79 -17.81
N PRO A 492 -23.47 12.50 -18.46
CA PRO A 492 -24.75 12.37 -17.73
C PRO A 492 -24.64 11.29 -16.64
N ILE A 493 -24.89 11.68 -15.39
CA ILE A 493 -24.79 10.78 -14.24
C ILE A 493 -25.75 9.59 -14.41
N GLY A 494 -25.23 8.38 -14.21
CA GLY A 494 -25.99 7.14 -14.32
C GLY A 494 -26.37 6.76 -15.74
N LYS A 495 -25.73 7.32 -16.77
CA LYS A 495 -25.95 6.93 -18.17
C LYS A 495 -24.77 6.16 -18.73
N ALA A 496 -25.07 4.97 -19.21
CA ALA A 496 -24.12 4.10 -19.89
C ALA A 496 -23.96 4.49 -21.39
N GLU A 497 -22.93 3.94 -22.02
CA GLU A 497 -22.63 4.15 -23.44
C GLU A 497 -22.69 2.83 -24.21
N VAL A 498 -23.54 2.74 -25.22
CA VAL A 498 -23.57 1.57 -26.11
C VAL A 498 -22.45 1.71 -27.14
N LEU A 499 -21.40 0.88 -26.98
CA LEU A 499 -20.24 0.87 -27.89
C LEU A 499 -20.45 -0.01 -29.10
N ARG A 500 -21.23 -1.09 -28.95
CA ARG A 500 -21.53 -2.04 -30.00
C ARG A 500 -22.93 -2.60 -29.80
N THR A 501 -23.69 -2.69 -30.87
CA THR A 501 -24.98 -3.39 -30.88
C THR A 501 -24.79 -4.85 -31.27
N GLY A 502 -25.64 -5.75 -30.76
CA GLY A 502 -25.62 -7.18 -31.03
C GLY A 502 -27.03 -7.78 -30.98
N LYS A 503 -27.14 -9.13 -31.02
CA LYS A 503 -28.42 -9.84 -31.00
C LYS A 503 -28.46 -11.03 -30.05
N ASP A 504 -27.32 -11.69 -29.82
CA ASP A 504 -27.28 -13.00 -29.13
C ASP A 504 -26.93 -12.87 -27.67
N VAL A 505 -26.08 -11.89 -27.32
CA VAL A 505 -25.61 -11.62 -25.95
C VAL A 505 -25.17 -10.16 -25.82
N CYS A 506 -25.28 -9.57 -24.65
CA CYS A 506 -24.78 -8.23 -24.38
C CYS A 506 -23.80 -8.22 -23.21
N PHE A 507 -22.58 -7.71 -23.44
CA PHE A 507 -21.63 -7.42 -22.39
C PHE A 507 -21.96 -6.09 -21.72
N TRP A 508 -22.10 -6.09 -20.41
CA TRP A 508 -22.15 -4.93 -19.54
C TRP A 508 -20.83 -4.83 -18.77
N ALA A 509 -19.88 -4.08 -19.32
CA ALA A 509 -18.53 -3.97 -18.80
C ALA A 509 -18.27 -2.62 -18.17
N ILE A 510 -17.41 -2.60 -17.16
CA ILE A 510 -17.05 -1.36 -16.47
C ILE A 510 -15.54 -1.18 -16.35
N GLY A 511 -15.08 0.07 -16.52
CA GLY A 511 -13.67 0.45 -16.38
C GLY A 511 -12.77 -0.30 -17.35
N SER A 512 -11.64 -0.80 -16.88
CA SER A 512 -10.63 -1.53 -17.69
C SER A 512 -11.17 -2.75 -18.41
N MET A 513 -12.30 -3.33 -17.96
CA MET A 513 -12.88 -4.53 -18.58
C MET A 513 -13.67 -4.24 -19.86
N VAL A 514 -13.90 -2.97 -20.19
CA VAL A 514 -14.61 -2.58 -21.42
C VAL A 514 -13.79 -2.97 -22.65
N GLN A 515 -12.47 -2.81 -22.65
CA GLN A 515 -11.63 -3.25 -23.77
C GLN A 515 -11.66 -4.77 -23.92
N THR A 516 -11.61 -5.51 -22.81
CA THR A 516 -11.74 -6.98 -22.84
C THR A 516 -13.07 -7.41 -23.44
N ALA A 517 -14.18 -6.69 -23.14
CA ALA A 517 -15.49 -6.96 -23.72
C ALA A 517 -15.53 -6.70 -25.24
N LEU A 518 -14.92 -5.61 -25.70
CA LEU A 518 -14.83 -5.28 -27.13
C LEU A 518 -14.02 -6.34 -27.88
N ASP A 519 -12.85 -6.70 -27.38
CA ASP A 519 -11.99 -7.72 -28.00
C ASP A 519 -12.67 -9.11 -27.99
N ALA A 520 -13.41 -9.45 -26.92
CA ALA A 520 -14.18 -10.69 -26.85
C ALA A 520 -15.35 -10.71 -27.84
N ALA A 521 -16.02 -9.58 -28.03
CA ALA A 521 -17.10 -9.46 -29.02
C ALA A 521 -16.60 -9.66 -30.47
N GLU A 522 -15.38 -9.21 -30.79
CA GLU A 522 -14.73 -9.48 -32.07
C GLU A 522 -14.46 -10.99 -32.29
N LEU A 523 -13.95 -11.66 -31.22
CA LEU A 523 -13.72 -13.11 -31.26
C LEU A 523 -15.02 -13.91 -31.41
N LEU A 524 -16.12 -13.45 -30.84
CA LEU A 524 -17.45 -14.05 -30.97
C LEU A 524 -18.03 -13.86 -32.35
N GLU A 525 -17.85 -12.69 -32.98
CA GLU A 525 -18.30 -12.41 -34.32
C GLU A 525 -17.65 -13.36 -35.35
N ALA A 526 -16.35 -13.66 -35.18
CA ALA A 526 -15.63 -14.64 -35.97
C ALA A 526 -16.24 -16.06 -35.86
N GLN A 527 -17.02 -16.34 -34.82
CA GLN A 527 -17.75 -17.60 -34.58
C GLN A 527 -19.24 -17.50 -34.99
N GLY A 528 -19.68 -16.38 -35.56
CA GLY A 528 -21.07 -16.14 -35.96
C GLY A 528 -21.99 -15.73 -34.79
N ILE A 529 -21.46 -15.33 -33.64
CA ILE A 529 -22.22 -14.87 -32.48
C ILE A 529 -22.18 -13.33 -32.43
N SER A 530 -23.35 -12.70 -32.44
CA SER A 530 -23.51 -11.25 -32.46
C SER A 530 -23.60 -10.68 -31.06
N ALA A 531 -22.49 -10.17 -30.54
CA ALA A 531 -22.39 -9.62 -29.21
C ALA A 531 -22.51 -8.08 -29.16
N GLY A 532 -23.37 -7.55 -28.28
CA GLY A 532 -23.42 -6.15 -27.93
C GLY A 532 -22.39 -5.83 -26.81
N VAL A 533 -21.95 -4.55 -26.70
CA VAL A 533 -21.04 -4.09 -25.67
C VAL A 533 -21.51 -2.74 -25.12
N VAL A 534 -21.69 -2.67 -23.81
CA VAL A 534 -22.03 -1.47 -23.04
C VAL A 534 -20.88 -1.11 -22.14
N ASN A 535 -20.40 0.12 -22.25
CA ASN A 535 -19.58 0.77 -21.23
C ASN A 535 -20.50 1.33 -20.16
N MET A 536 -20.50 0.73 -18.99
CA MET A 536 -21.40 1.12 -17.91
C MET A 536 -21.09 2.51 -17.36
N ARG A 537 -19.84 2.98 -17.41
CA ARG A 537 -19.35 4.25 -16.81
C ARG A 537 -19.56 4.34 -15.31
N PHE A 538 -20.75 3.99 -14.83
CA PHE A 538 -21.17 4.13 -13.44
C PHE A 538 -21.50 2.76 -12.83
N ALA A 539 -20.84 2.43 -11.73
CA ALA A 539 -21.26 1.33 -10.87
C ALA A 539 -22.45 1.73 -10.00
N LYS A 540 -22.61 3.05 -9.75
CA LYS A 540 -23.73 3.65 -9.01
C LYS A 540 -23.85 5.14 -9.37
N PRO A 541 -25.05 5.63 -9.78
CA PRO A 541 -26.22 4.83 -10.11
C PRO A 541 -26.05 4.05 -11.42
N LEU A 542 -26.79 2.95 -11.56
CA LEU A 542 -26.88 2.20 -12.84
C LEU A 542 -27.78 2.92 -13.84
N ASP A 543 -27.54 2.69 -15.14
CA ASP A 543 -28.50 3.03 -16.20
C ASP A 543 -29.61 1.96 -16.26
N VAL A 544 -30.58 2.12 -15.38
CA VAL A 544 -31.68 1.17 -15.20
C VAL A 544 -32.57 1.08 -16.45
N GLU A 545 -32.76 2.20 -17.16
CA GLU A 545 -33.59 2.23 -18.38
C GLU A 545 -32.96 1.37 -19.47
N LEU A 546 -31.68 1.59 -19.77
CA LEU A 546 -30.95 0.81 -20.77
C LEU A 546 -30.84 -0.66 -20.33
N LEU A 547 -30.62 -0.94 -19.05
CA LEU A 547 -30.53 -2.29 -18.53
C LEU A 547 -31.82 -3.08 -18.76
N ARG A 548 -32.98 -2.46 -18.50
CA ARG A 548 -34.28 -3.06 -18.73
C ARG A 548 -34.55 -3.33 -20.22
N GLU A 549 -34.21 -2.38 -21.10
CA GLU A 549 -34.28 -2.54 -22.52
C GLU A 549 -33.43 -3.72 -23.00
N HIS A 550 -32.19 -3.81 -22.55
CA HIS A 550 -31.26 -4.87 -22.91
C HIS A 550 -31.67 -6.23 -22.36
N ALA A 551 -32.21 -6.30 -21.14
CA ALA A 551 -32.72 -7.54 -20.56
C ALA A 551 -33.85 -8.15 -21.42
N GLN A 552 -34.72 -7.31 -21.98
CA GLN A 552 -35.84 -7.72 -22.82
C GLN A 552 -35.40 -8.06 -24.26
N SER A 553 -34.41 -7.32 -24.78
CA SER A 553 -34.02 -7.45 -26.21
C SER A 553 -32.98 -8.54 -26.47
N TYR A 554 -32.03 -8.73 -25.56
CA TYR A 554 -30.98 -9.74 -25.73
C TYR A 554 -31.30 -11.08 -25.05
N GLY A 555 -32.02 -11.07 -23.93
CA GLY A 555 -32.29 -12.26 -23.12
C GLY A 555 -31.06 -12.90 -22.50
N LYS A 556 -29.86 -12.43 -22.81
CA LYS A 556 -28.57 -12.88 -22.23
C LYS A 556 -27.66 -11.70 -21.97
N ILE A 557 -27.25 -11.53 -20.71
CA ILE A 557 -26.34 -10.47 -20.28
C ILE A 557 -25.11 -11.09 -19.61
N ILE A 558 -23.93 -10.55 -19.92
CA ILE A 558 -22.67 -10.88 -19.27
C ILE A 558 -22.12 -9.61 -18.64
N THR A 559 -21.88 -9.64 -17.31
CA THR A 559 -21.22 -8.54 -16.62
C THR A 559 -19.72 -8.78 -16.51
N LEU A 560 -18.91 -7.74 -16.71
CA LEU A 560 -17.46 -7.80 -16.63
C LEU A 560 -16.93 -6.69 -15.72
N GLU A 561 -16.29 -7.08 -14.60
CA GLU A 561 -15.69 -6.16 -13.65
C GLU A 561 -14.31 -6.62 -13.16
N GLU A 562 -13.37 -5.70 -13.01
CA GLU A 562 -12.10 -5.93 -12.30
C GLU A 562 -12.29 -5.59 -10.81
N GLY A 563 -13.20 -6.32 -10.18
CA GLY A 563 -13.63 -6.20 -8.79
C GLY A 563 -14.14 -7.55 -8.29
N VAL A 564 -14.32 -7.67 -6.97
CA VAL A 564 -14.91 -8.89 -6.38
C VAL A 564 -16.37 -9.04 -6.79
N LEU A 565 -16.79 -10.27 -7.11
CA LEU A 565 -18.17 -10.56 -7.49
C LEU A 565 -19.16 -10.29 -6.35
N ALA A 566 -18.76 -10.65 -5.12
CA ALA A 566 -19.60 -10.45 -3.95
C ALA A 566 -19.84 -8.96 -3.66
N GLY A 567 -21.06 -8.49 -3.86
CA GLY A 567 -21.43 -7.08 -3.69
C GLY A 567 -20.90 -6.15 -4.77
N GLY A 568 -20.25 -6.67 -5.83
CA GLY A 568 -19.72 -5.91 -6.95
C GLY A 568 -20.80 -5.43 -7.94
N VAL A 569 -20.37 -5.08 -9.12
CA VAL A 569 -21.25 -4.51 -10.18
C VAL A 569 -22.19 -5.55 -10.75
N GLY A 570 -21.72 -6.79 -10.92
CA GLY A 570 -22.59 -7.90 -11.33
C GLY A 570 -23.73 -8.14 -10.34
N SER A 571 -23.44 -8.06 -9.03
CA SER A 571 -24.46 -8.11 -7.98
C SER A 571 -25.49 -6.99 -8.13
N ALA A 572 -25.04 -5.75 -8.44
CA ALA A 572 -25.96 -4.61 -8.64
C ALA A 572 -26.93 -4.85 -9.80
N ILE A 573 -26.44 -5.39 -10.91
CA ILE A 573 -27.26 -5.73 -12.07
C ILE A 573 -28.28 -6.81 -11.72
N LEU A 574 -27.89 -7.87 -11.01
CA LEU A 574 -28.79 -8.93 -10.55
C LEU A 574 -29.86 -8.40 -9.60
N GLU A 575 -29.50 -7.54 -8.65
CA GLU A 575 -30.45 -6.89 -7.72
C GLU A 575 -31.51 -6.09 -8.49
N GLU A 576 -31.07 -5.24 -9.46
CA GLU A 576 -31.96 -4.41 -10.26
C GLU A 576 -32.91 -5.26 -11.14
N LEU A 577 -32.37 -6.29 -11.80
CA LEU A 577 -33.18 -7.18 -12.64
C LEU A 577 -34.18 -7.99 -11.81
N ASN A 578 -33.81 -8.43 -10.60
CA ASN A 578 -34.70 -9.14 -9.69
C ASN A 578 -35.83 -8.22 -9.19
N GLU A 579 -35.52 -7.00 -8.78
CA GLU A 579 -36.52 -6.02 -8.31
C GLU A 579 -37.56 -5.74 -9.40
N ASN A 580 -37.15 -5.69 -10.65
CA ASN A 580 -38.02 -5.46 -11.80
C ASN A 580 -38.62 -6.74 -12.42
N LYS A 581 -38.42 -7.92 -11.82
CA LYS A 581 -38.91 -9.23 -12.29
C LYS A 581 -38.47 -9.58 -13.72
N LEU A 582 -37.26 -9.18 -14.09
CA LEU A 582 -36.68 -9.45 -15.41
C LEU A 582 -35.79 -10.69 -15.47
N LEU A 583 -35.41 -11.27 -14.33
CA LEU A 583 -34.61 -12.51 -14.28
C LEU A 583 -35.33 -13.74 -14.87
N GLU A 584 -36.65 -13.71 -15.00
CA GLU A 584 -37.40 -14.75 -15.71
C GLU A 584 -37.27 -14.64 -17.24
N GLN A 585 -36.79 -13.50 -17.75
CA GLN A 585 -36.71 -13.19 -19.19
C GLN A 585 -35.26 -13.03 -19.67
N CYS A 586 -34.30 -12.95 -18.72
CA CYS A 586 -32.91 -12.67 -19.03
C CYS A 586 -31.97 -13.51 -18.17
N ASP A 587 -31.18 -14.34 -18.82
CA ASP A 587 -30.08 -15.05 -18.16
C ASP A 587 -28.89 -14.11 -17.95
N VAL A 588 -28.28 -14.16 -16.78
CA VAL A 588 -27.12 -13.31 -16.45
C VAL A 588 -25.94 -14.16 -16.01
N ARG A 589 -24.76 -13.86 -16.55
CA ARG A 589 -23.47 -14.42 -16.09
C ARG A 589 -22.58 -13.28 -15.64
N CYS A 590 -22.03 -13.41 -14.42
CA CYS A 590 -21.15 -12.38 -13.85
C CYS A 590 -19.70 -12.88 -13.86
N PHE A 591 -18.80 -12.10 -14.43
CA PHE A 591 -17.36 -12.34 -14.44
C PHE A 591 -16.63 -11.22 -13.69
N GLY A 592 -15.89 -11.62 -12.70
CA GLY A 592 -15.10 -10.77 -11.81
C GLY A 592 -14.20 -11.64 -10.93
N ILE A 593 -13.66 -11.06 -9.89
CA ILE A 593 -12.76 -11.76 -8.98
C ILE A 593 -13.60 -12.60 -8.01
N PRO A 594 -13.32 -13.92 -7.91
CA PRO A 594 -14.04 -14.83 -7.00
C PRO A 594 -13.73 -14.51 -5.52
N ASP A 595 -14.37 -15.25 -4.59
CA ASP A 595 -14.17 -15.11 -3.15
C ASP A 595 -12.82 -15.71 -2.69
N GLU A 596 -11.73 -15.08 -3.20
CA GLU A 596 -10.36 -15.45 -2.85
C GLU A 596 -9.41 -14.26 -2.94
N PHE A 597 -8.30 -14.32 -2.18
CA PHE A 597 -7.22 -13.34 -2.29
C PHE A 597 -6.28 -13.68 -3.45
N VAL A 598 -6.31 -12.87 -4.49
CA VAL A 598 -5.47 -13.05 -5.68
C VAL A 598 -4.00 -12.81 -5.33
N MET A 599 -3.14 -13.73 -5.71
CA MET A 599 -1.71 -13.67 -5.43
C MET A 599 -0.99 -12.58 -6.25
N HIS A 600 0.32 -12.42 -6.01
CA HIS A 600 1.17 -11.53 -6.79
C HIS A 600 1.64 -12.18 -8.09
N GLY A 601 1.94 -11.34 -9.09
CA GLY A 601 2.49 -11.80 -10.36
C GLY A 601 2.22 -10.83 -11.51
N ASP A 602 2.61 -11.24 -12.71
CA ASP A 602 2.28 -10.50 -13.92
C ASP A 602 0.75 -10.42 -14.11
N LYS A 603 0.24 -9.22 -14.36
CA LYS A 603 -1.21 -8.97 -14.46
C LYS A 603 -1.89 -9.84 -15.51
N LYS A 604 -1.25 -10.11 -16.66
CA LYS A 604 -1.83 -10.95 -17.72
C LYS A 604 -1.98 -12.40 -17.27
N LEU A 605 -1.00 -12.91 -16.50
CA LEU A 605 -1.09 -14.26 -15.96
C LEU A 605 -2.21 -14.37 -14.92
N LEU A 606 -2.34 -13.36 -14.05
CA LEU A 606 -3.42 -13.30 -13.06
C LEU A 606 -4.81 -13.26 -13.74
N PHE A 607 -4.97 -12.44 -14.79
CA PHE A 607 -6.22 -12.41 -15.56
C PHE A 607 -6.55 -13.75 -16.17
N ARG A 608 -5.56 -14.44 -16.75
CA ARG A 608 -5.75 -15.79 -17.31
C ARG A 608 -6.21 -16.79 -16.26
N ASP A 609 -5.54 -16.81 -15.09
CA ASP A 609 -5.88 -17.76 -14.03
C ASP A 609 -7.27 -17.53 -13.46
N LEU A 610 -7.72 -16.28 -13.42
CA LEU A 610 -9.07 -15.90 -13.02
C LEU A 610 -10.12 -16.11 -14.12
N GLY A 611 -9.68 -16.44 -15.34
CA GLY A 611 -10.57 -16.57 -16.50
C GLY A 611 -11.18 -15.25 -16.94
N LEU A 612 -10.47 -14.14 -16.71
CA LEU A 612 -10.87 -12.77 -17.08
C LEU A 612 -10.12 -12.23 -18.31
N ASP A 613 -9.26 -13.04 -18.93
CA ASP A 613 -8.60 -12.69 -20.20
C ASP A 613 -9.55 -12.83 -21.38
N THR A 614 -9.31 -12.09 -22.44
CA THR A 614 -10.18 -12.01 -23.63
C THR A 614 -10.52 -13.37 -24.23
N PRO A 615 -9.56 -14.31 -24.48
CA PRO A 615 -9.90 -15.61 -25.03
C PRO A 615 -10.83 -16.44 -24.15
N THR A 616 -10.60 -16.43 -22.84
CA THR A 616 -11.43 -17.18 -21.89
C THR A 616 -12.83 -16.59 -21.78
N ILE A 617 -12.97 -15.26 -21.72
CA ILE A 617 -14.27 -14.59 -21.71
C ILE A 617 -15.04 -14.88 -23.00
N ALA A 618 -14.39 -14.82 -24.17
CA ALA A 618 -15.04 -15.15 -25.44
C ALA A 618 -15.53 -16.62 -25.48
N ALA A 619 -14.72 -17.57 -25.02
CA ALA A 619 -15.10 -18.98 -24.94
C ALA A 619 -16.30 -19.23 -24.03
N LYS A 620 -16.26 -18.65 -22.82
CA LYS A 620 -17.37 -18.75 -21.84
C LYS A 620 -18.65 -18.08 -22.34
N ALA A 621 -18.53 -16.95 -23.01
CA ALA A 621 -19.68 -16.27 -23.64
C ALA A 621 -20.28 -17.11 -24.78
N ALA A 622 -19.45 -17.76 -25.59
CA ALA A 622 -19.93 -18.65 -26.66
C ALA A 622 -20.68 -19.87 -26.09
N ALA A 623 -20.15 -20.50 -25.05
CA ALA A 623 -20.80 -21.60 -24.33
C ALA A 623 -22.15 -21.16 -23.73
N PHE A 624 -22.16 -19.99 -23.08
CA PHE A 624 -23.38 -19.41 -22.49
C PHE A 624 -24.47 -19.14 -23.57
N VAL A 625 -24.08 -18.63 -24.76
CA VAL A 625 -25.02 -18.38 -25.86
C VAL A 625 -25.60 -19.69 -26.38
N LYS A 626 -24.78 -20.75 -26.49
CA LYS A 626 -25.20 -22.08 -26.99
C LYS A 626 -25.98 -22.90 -25.95
N GLY A 627 -26.01 -22.47 -24.68
CA GLY A 627 -26.62 -23.25 -23.60
C GLY A 627 -25.81 -24.50 -23.21
N GLU A 628 -24.50 -24.48 -23.48
CA GLU A 628 -23.55 -25.52 -23.04
C GLU A 628 -23.19 -25.21 -21.57
N GLU A 629 -23.57 -26.09 -20.65
CA GLU A 629 -23.15 -25.97 -19.24
C GLU A 629 -21.67 -26.37 -19.10
N GLU A 630 -20.87 -25.55 -18.36
CA GLU A 630 -19.56 -25.95 -17.86
C GLU A 630 -19.67 -26.84 -16.63
#